data_120aa7dd9c139415fedcc9695296e4d5
#
_entry.id   120aa7dd9c139415fedcc9695296e4d5
#
_cell.length_a   1.000
_cell.length_b   1.000
_cell.length_c   1.000
_cell.angle_alpha   90.00
_cell.angle_beta   90.00
_cell.angle_gamma   90.00
#
_symmetry.space_group_name_H-M   'P 1'
#
loop_
_entity.id
_entity.type
_entity.pdbx_description
1 polymer ?
#
loop_
_entity_poly.entity_id
_entity_poly.type
_entity_poly.pdbx_seq_one_letter_code
_entity_poly.pdbx_strand_id
1 'polypeptide(L)'
;GYFDLVLEVSPVNENMVYAGTTTLFKSINGGSSFYSIGGYYGSFSIHPDIQDMKILSNGDTWVSTDGGMNLSQDNFNLQSKYFPLNDGLIGSDMWGFDQGWNEDIIVGGRYHNGNTAIADFYGNKALRMGGGESPTGWLLKGKSRRAAFDDLGDGWILPKTPEGKPEGRFIFSKFPNMDQYGAL
;
A
#
# COMPACT_ATOMS: atom_id res chain seq x y z
N GLY A 1 -1.37 6.12 14.56
CA GLY A 1 -0.22 5.43 13.99
C GLY A 1 1.00 5.62 14.87
N TYR A 2 1.90 4.67 14.84
CA TYR A 2 3.15 4.75 15.61
C TYR A 2 4.20 5.64 14.91
N PHE A 3 4.05 5.84 13.60
CA PHE A 3 5.04 6.47 12.74
C PHE A 3 4.44 7.47 11.75
N ASP A 4 3.13 7.50 11.61
CA ASP A 4 2.44 8.42 10.69
C ASP A 4 2.07 9.67 11.46
N LEU A 5 3.03 10.55 11.66
CA LEU A 5 2.80 11.83 12.33
C LEU A 5 3.58 12.91 11.62
N VAL A 6 2.87 13.72 10.87
CA VAL A 6 3.39 14.87 10.14
C VAL A 6 2.67 16.13 10.61
N LEU A 7 3.43 17.18 10.85
CA LEU A 7 2.91 18.53 11.10
C LEU A 7 3.71 19.51 10.23
N GLU A 8 3.02 20.22 9.36
CA GLU A 8 3.65 21.20 8.48
C GLU A 8 2.84 22.49 8.47
N VAL A 9 3.54 23.62 8.57
CA VAL A 9 2.96 24.97 8.48
C VAL A 9 3.42 25.61 7.19
N SER A 10 2.50 26.26 6.49
CA SER A 10 2.83 26.93 5.25
C SER A 10 3.86 28.04 5.49
N PRO A 11 4.95 28.10 4.70
CA PRO A 11 5.98 29.12 4.84
C PRO A 11 5.50 30.54 4.47
N VAL A 12 4.33 30.63 3.83
CA VAL A 12 3.79 31.92 3.36
C VAL A 12 2.45 32.29 3.99
N ASN A 13 1.88 31.37 4.79
CA ASN A 13 0.61 31.62 5.50
C ASN A 13 0.55 30.79 6.78
N GLU A 14 0.85 31.40 7.90
CA GLU A 14 0.86 30.76 9.22
C GLU A 14 -0.51 30.18 9.65
N ASN A 15 -1.62 30.66 9.06
CA ASN A 15 -2.94 30.11 9.32
C ASN A 15 -3.17 28.76 8.60
N MET A 16 -2.34 28.43 7.64
CA MET A 16 -2.44 27.17 6.91
C MET A 16 -1.52 26.12 7.53
N VAL A 17 -2.13 25.15 8.20
CA VAL A 17 -1.44 24.07 8.91
C VAL A 17 -1.99 22.74 8.43
N TYR A 18 -1.09 21.78 8.25
CA TYR A 18 -1.45 20.40 7.93
C TYR A 18 -1.02 19.46 9.04
N ALA A 19 -1.84 18.46 9.29
CA ALA A 19 -1.54 17.35 10.17
C ALA A 19 -1.80 16.04 9.43
N GLY A 20 -0.80 15.19 9.32
CA GLY A 20 -0.86 13.88 8.68
C GLY A 20 -0.79 12.77 9.72
N THR A 21 -1.70 11.82 9.60
CA THR A 21 -1.71 10.52 10.27
C THR A 21 -2.10 9.48 9.23
N THR A 22 -2.98 8.54 9.51
CA THR A 22 -3.67 7.73 8.49
C THR A 22 -4.53 8.57 7.54
N THR A 23 -4.83 9.80 7.93
CA THR A 23 -5.59 10.79 7.16
C THR A 23 -4.85 12.12 7.16
N LEU A 24 -4.89 12.82 6.03
CA LEU A 24 -4.34 14.15 5.92
C LEU A 24 -5.42 15.18 6.26
N PHE A 25 -5.12 16.01 7.23
CA PHE A 25 -5.98 17.10 7.70
C PHE A 25 -5.38 18.46 7.34
N LYS A 26 -6.25 19.42 7.10
CA LYS A 26 -5.89 20.81 6.80
C LYS A 26 -6.62 21.77 7.74
N SER A 27 -5.89 22.74 8.24
CA SER A 27 -6.41 23.93 8.93
C SER A 27 -6.15 25.16 8.08
N ILE A 28 -7.04 26.14 8.18
CA ILE A 28 -6.91 27.47 7.58
C ILE A 28 -7.00 28.59 8.63
N ASN A 29 -6.94 28.23 9.91
CA ASN A 29 -7.09 29.14 11.04
C ASN A 29 -6.04 28.88 12.14
N GLY A 30 -4.79 28.60 11.73
CA GLY A 30 -3.67 28.45 12.65
C GLY A 30 -3.76 27.21 13.55
N GLY A 31 -4.45 26.17 13.10
CA GLY A 31 -4.62 24.93 13.86
C GLY A 31 -5.78 24.94 14.84
N SER A 32 -6.60 25.99 14.85
CA SER A 32 -7.76 26.05 15.75
C SER A 32 -8.84 25.04 15.37
N SER A 33 -8.93 24.66 14.11
CA SER A 33 -9.78 23.56 13.63
C SER A 33 -9.17 22.91 12.39
N PHE A 34 -9.50 21.64 12.19
CA PHE A 34 -9.02 20.84 11.07
C PHE A 34 -10.17 20.15 10.36
N TYR A 35 -10.01 19.93 9.05
CA TYR A 35 -10.89 19.09 8.24
C TYR A 35 -10.06 18.12 7.40
N SER A 36 -10.59 16.93 7.15
CA SER A 36 -9.93 15.90 6.36
C SER A 36 -9.92 16.26 4.88
N ILE A 37 -8.79 16.03 4.21
CA ILE A 37 -8.64 16.27 2.77
C ILE A 37 -8.28 15.02 1.97
N GLY A 38 -7.65 14.01 2.57
CA GLY A 38 -7.31 12.75 1.91
C GLY A 38 -6.91 11.68 2.91
N GLY A 39 -6.61 10.48 2.47
CA GLY A 39 -6.43 9.30 3.29
C GLY A 39 -7.71 8.50 3.42
N TYR A 40 -8.06 8.00 4.61
CA TYR A 40 -9.33 7.31 4.81
C TYR A 40 -10.55 8.22 4.62
N TYR A 41 -10.39 9.51 4.82
CA TYR A 41 -11.44 10.50 4.69
C TYR A 41 -10.94 11.71 3.91
N GLY A 42 -11.82 12.30 3.12
CA GLY A 42 -11.53 13.50 2.34
C GLY A 42 -11.91 13.37 0.88
N SER A 43 -11.72 14.43 0.12
CA SER A 43 -12.11 14.51 -1.29
C SER A 43 -10.97 14.18 -2.24
N PHE A 44 -9.71 14.26 -1.81
CA PHE A 44 -8.55 13.94 -2.63
C PHE A 44 -8.21 12.45 -2.49
N SER A 45 -7.86 11.82 -3.62
CA SER A 45 -7.48 10.40 -3.68
C SER A 45 -6.03 10.20 -3.23
N ILE A 46 -5.75 10.60 -1.99
CA ILE A 46 -4.46 10.37 -1.32
C ILE A 46 -4.56 9.02 -0.61
N HIS A 47 -3.56 8.17 -0.77
CA HIS A 47 -3.47 6.93 0.00
C HIS A 47 -3.37 7.23 1.50
N PRO A 48 -3.94 6.42 2.38
CA PRO A 48 -3.71 6.53 3.82
C PRO A 48 -2.22 6.46 4.19
N ASP A 49 -1.95 6.68 5.47
CA ASP A 49 -0.62 6.58 6.09
C ASP A 49 0.35 7.63 5.53
N ILE A 50 0.18 8.85 6.06
CA ILE A 50 0.95 10.02 5.62
C ILE A 50 2.34 9.96 6.25
N GLN A 51 3.38 9.77 5.43
CA GLN A 51 4.75 9.58 5.88
C GLN A 51 5.53 10.88 6.02
N ASP A 52 5.33 11.80 5.08
CA ASP A 52 5.98 13.10 5.11
C ASP A 52 5.24 14.11 4.22
N MET A 53 5.47 15.39 4.46
CA MET A 53 4.95 16.42 3.59
C MET A 53 5.85 17.66 3.58
N LYS A 54 5.79 18.41 2.48
CA LYS A 54 6.51 19.66 2.32
C LYS A 54 5.71 20.69 1.55
N ILE A 55 5.63 21.89 2.10
CA ILE A 55 5.02 23.04 1.44
C ILE A 55 6.13 23.97 0.98
N LEU A 56 6.13 24.27 -0.32
CA LEU A 56 7.09 25.18 -0.91
C LEU A 56 6.56 26.63 -0.92
N SER A 57 7.46 27.59 -1.03
CA SER A 57 7.10 29.01 -1.05
C SER A 57 6.26 29.45 -2.25
N ASN A 58 6.25 28.65 -3.32
CA ASN A 58 5.38 28.86 -4.47
C ASN A 58 3.96 28.30 -4.28
N GLY A 59 3.69 27.64 -3.15
CA GLY A 59 2.39 27.02 -2.83
C GLY A 59 2.27 25.54 -3.22
N ASP A 60 3.28 24.98 -3.89
CA ASP A 60 3.30 23.54 -4.18
C ASP A 60 3.41 22.76 -2.86
N THR A 61 2.52 21.81 -2.70
CA THR A 61 2.43 20.96 -1.51
C THR A 61 2.64 19.50 -1.90
N TRP A 62 3.71 18.94 -1.41
CA TRP A 62 4.12 17.56 -1.64
C TRP A 62 3.74 16.68 -0.45
N VAL A 63 3.22 15.50 -0.71
CA VAL A 63 2.83 14.52 0.30
C VAL A 63 3.30 13.14 -0.10
N SER A 64 4.04 12.47 0.76
CA SER A 64 4.39 11.05 0.63
C SER A 64 3.50 10.19 1.52
N THR A 65 3.14 9.04 0.99
CA THR A 65 2.29 8.06 1.67
C THR A 65 2.78 6.64 1.33
N ASP A 66 2.25 5.63 1.98
CA ASP A 66 2.51 4.23 1.59
C ASP A 66 2.07 3.92 0.14
N GLY A 67 1.15 4.68 -0.40
CA GLY A 67 0.71 4.57 -1.79
C GLY A 67 1.49 5.42 -2.79
N GLY A 68 2.55 6.13 -2.36
CA GLY A 68 3.42 6.93 -3.21
C GLY A 68 3.32 8.44 -2.99
N MET A 69 3.74 9.19 -4.00
CA MET A 69 3.86 10.65 -3.95
C MET A 69 2.65 11.36 -4.53
N ASN A 70 2.31 12.47 -3.91
CA ASN A 70 1.21 13.34 -4.32
C ASN A 70 1.67 14.79 -4.35
N LEU A 71 1.19 15.55 -5.32
CA LEU A 71 1.43 16.98 -5.48
C LEU A 71 0.11 17.73 -5.56
N SER A 72 -0.02 18.80 -4.80
CA SER A 72 -1.02 19.84 -5.02
C SER A 72 -0.34 21.16 -5.35
N GLN A 73 -0.77 21.83 -6.40
CA GLN A 73 -0.24 23.14 -6.82
C GLN A 73 -1.06 24.33 -6.28
N ASP A 74 -2.01 24.05 -5.40
CA ASP A 74 -2.89 25.08 -4.83
C ASP A 74 -3.30 24.77 -3.39
N ASN A 75 -2.44 24.06 -2.66
CA ASN A 75 -2.69 23.70 -1.26
C ASN A 75 -3.96 22.85 -1.08
N PHE A 76 -4.24 21.92 -1.99
CA PHE A 76 -5.42 21.04 -1.98
C PHE A 76 -6.75 21.81 -1.94
N ASN A 77 -6.90 22.83 -2.76
CA ASN A 77 -8.17 23.53 -2.91
C ASN A 77 -8.99 22.99 -4.09
N LEU A 78 -8.35 22.63 -5.20
CA LEU A 78 -9.01 22.17 -6.42
C LEU A 78 -8.48 20.81 -6.88
N GLN A 79 -9.38 19.91 -7.22
CA GLN A 79 -9.04 18.60 -7.79
C GLN A 79 -8.21 18.70 -9.09
N SER A 80 -8.47 19.73 -9.89
CA SER A 80 -7.72 19.95 -11.14
C SER A 80 -6.27 20.38 -10.94
N LYS A 81 -5.86 20.64 -9.70
CA LYS A 81 -4.50 21.01 -9.29
C LYS A 81 -3.83 19.94 -8.44
N TYR A 82 -4.46 18.80 -8.33
CA TYR A 82 -3.93 17.63 -7.62
C TYR A 82 -3.43 16.57 -8.60
N PHE A 83 -2.26 16.04 -8.33
CA PHE A 83 -1.55 15.09 -9.19
C PHE A 83 -0.98 13.94 -8.35
N PRO A 84 -1.49 12.71 -8.45
CA PRO A 84 -0.78 11.53 -7.97
C PRO A 84 0.43 11.28 -8.90
N LEU A 85 1.62 11.18 -8.33
CA LEU A 85 2.88 11.10 -9.08
C LEU A 85 3.46 9.68 -9.03
N ASN A 86 2.62 8.66 -9.19
CA ASN A 86 3.04 7.27 -9.10
C ASN A 86 3.42 6.67 -10.46
N ASP A 87 3.08 7.32 -11.55
CA ASP A 87 3.43 6.85 -12.89
C ASP A 87 4.95 6.86 -13.10
N GLY A 88 5.50 5.70 -13.42
CA GLY A 88 6.94 5.52 -13.58
C GLY A 88 7.71 5.25 -12.27
N LEU A 89 7.08 5.33 -11.13
CA LEU A 89 7.65 4.82 -9.88
C LEU A 89 7.44 3.31 -9.82
N ILE A 90 8.51 2.57 -10.12
CA ILE A 90 8.52 1.11 -10.00
C ILE A 90 9.20 0.77 -8.68
N GLY A 91 8.45 0.78 -7.62
CA GLY A 91 8.93 0.43 -6.29
C GLY A 91 7.83 -0.30 -5.51
N SER A 92 8.24 -1.28 -4.74
CA SER A 92 7.38 -1.92 -3.72
C SER A 92 8.26 -2.31 -2.56
N ASP A 93 7.86 -1.94 -1.39
CA ASP A 93 8.51 -2.43 -0.17
C ASP A 93 7.98 -3.85 0.10
N MET A 94 8.85 -4.83 -0.07
CA MET A 94 8.53 -6.23 0.16
C MET A 94 9.10 -6.68 1.49
N TRP A 95 8.24 -7.06 2.40
CA TRP A 95 8.61 -7.51 3.74
C TRP A 95 8.93 -9.00 3.80
N GLY A 96 8.49 -9.74 2.82
CA GLY A 96 8.81 -11.15 2.68
C GLY A 96 8.58 -11.66 1.27
N PHE A 97 9.26 -12.74 0.94
CA PHE A 97 9.00 -13.45 -0.30
C PHE A 97 9.31 -14.93 -0.15
N ASP A 98 8.72 -15.73 -1.00
CA ASP A 98 9.05 -17.14 -1.17
C ASP A 98 9.04 -17.51 -2.64
N GLN A 99 9.73 -18.58 -2.99
CA GLN A 99 9.87 -19.06 -4.36
C GLN A 99 9.43 -20.52 -4.51
N GLY A 100 8.89 -20.84 -5.66
CA GLY A 100 8.58 -22.21 -6.02
C GLY A 100 9.85 -23.08 -6.17
N TRP A 101 9.72 -24.37 -5.87
CA TRP A 101 10.86 -25.31 -6.02
C TRP A 101 10.87 -25.99 -7.38
N ASN A 102 9.71 -26.18 -7.97
CA ASN A 102 9.52 -26.91 -9.21
C ASN A 102 8.92 -26.06 -10.33
N GLU A 103 8.61 -24.83 -10.07
CA GLU A 103 8.12 -23.86 -11.02
C GLU A 103 8.74 -22.51 -10.71
N ASP A 104 9.07 -21.73 -11.73
CA ASP A 104 9.60 -20.39 -11.57
C ASP A 104 8.47 -19.43 -11.20
N ILE A 105 8.16 -19.40 -9.93
CA ILE A 105 7.16 -18.53 -9.34
C ILE A 105 7.70 -17.92 -8.05
N ILE A 106 7.51 -16.64 -7.90
CA ILE A 106 7.83 -15.86 -6.70
C ILE A 106 6.55 -15.28 -6.13
N VAL A 107 6.40 -15.36 -4.83
CA VAL A 107 5.33 -14.71 -4.07
C VAL A 107 5.95 -13.71 -3.12
N GLY A 108 5.41 -12.51 -3.06
CA GLY A 108 5.89 -11.49 -2.15
C GLY A 108 4.76 -10.74 -1.47
N GLY A 109 4.94 -10.45 -0.20
CA GLY A 109 4.04 -9.61 0.58
C GLY A 109 4.53 -8.17 0.58
N ARG A 110 3.62 -7.27 0.25
CA ARG A 110 3.84 -5.82 0.27
C ARG A 110 2.96 -5.24 1.36
N TYR A 111 3.58 -4.78 2.42
CA TYR A 111 2.84 -4.19 3.53
C TYR A 111 1.91 -3.08 3.03
N HIS A 112 0.68 -3.05 3.50
CA HIS A 112 -0.43 -2.19 3.08
C HIS A 112 -0.88 -2.33 1.60
N ASN A 113 -0.12 -3.07 0.77
CA ASN A 113 -0.42 -3.21 -0.66
C ASN A 113 -0.75 -4.66 -1.09
N GLY A 114 -0.74 -5.57 -0.13
CA GLY A 114 -1.13 -6.97 -0.33
C GLY A 114 -0.09 -7.83 -1.03
N ASN A 115 -0.42 -9.09 -1.19
CA ASN A 115 0.46 -10.09 -1.76
C ASN A 115 0.39 -10.13 -3.30
N THR A 116 1.51 -10.48 -3.91
CA THR A 116 1.67 -10.56 -5.36
C THR A 116 2.41 -11.82 -5.74
N ALA A 117 1.95 -12.50 -6.79
CA ALA A 117 2.68 -13.61 -7.41
C ALA A 117 3.23 -13.17 -8.77
N ILE A 118 4.47 -13.55 -9.06
CA ILE A 118 5.18 -13.31 -10.32
C ILE A 118 5.69 -14.65 -10.84
N ALA A 119 5.48 -14.93 -12.11
CA ALA A 119 5.96 -16.12 -12.78
C ALA A 119 6.10 -15.84 -14.28
N ASP A 120 6.97 -16.57 -14.96
CA ASP A 120 7.18 -16.44 -16.41
C ASP A 120 5.88 -16.64 -17.19
N PHE A 121 5.05 -17.57 -16.75
CA PHE A 121 3.75 -17.81 -17.40
C PHE A 121 2.71 -16.71 -17.16
N TYR A 122 2.98 -15.73 -16.29
CA TYR A 122 2.18 -14.51 -16.17
C TYR A 122 2.68 -13.40 -17.11
N GLY A 123 3.78 -13.64 -17.82
CA GLY A 123 4.41 -12.63 -18.68
C GLY A 123 4.85 -11.40 -17.86
N ASN A 124 4.52 -10.21 -18.35
CA ASN A 124 4.86 -8.96 -17.68
C ASN A 124 3.83 -8.54 -16.61
N LYS A 125 2.96 -9.44 -16.20
CA LYS A 125 1.92 -9.15 -15.20
C LYS A 125 2.27 -9.78 -13.87
N ALA A 126 1.94 -9.08 -12.80
CA ALA A 126 1.92 -9.62 -11.46
C ALA A 126 0.49 -9.96 -11.06
N LEU A 127 0.27 -11.14 -10.53
CA LEU A 127 -1.04 -11.57 -10.04
C LEU A 127 -1.23 -11.05 -8.61
N ARG A 128 -2.26 -10.24 -8.39
CA ARG A 128 -2.65 -9.81 -7.04
C ARG A 128 -3.43 -10.91 -6.36
N MET A 129 -2.97 -11.34 -5.18
CA MET A 129 -3.59 -12.43 -4.42
C MET A 129 -4.46 -11.95 -3.27
N GLY A 130 -4.13 -10.90 -2.64
CA GLY A 130 -4.88 -10.34 -1.52
C GLY A 130 -4.56 -8.86 -1.38
N GLY A 131 -5.07 -8.23 -0.35
CA GLY A 131 -4.84 -6.83 -0.13
C GLY A 131 -4.57 -6.49 1.33
N GLY A 132 -4.20 -5.25 1.59
CA GLY A 132 -4.06 -4.71 2.93
C GLY A 132 -2.78 -5.12 3.63
N GLU A 133 -2.93 -5.51 4.85
CA GLU A 133 -1.89 -5.67 5.86
C GLU A 133 -1.11 -7.00 5.76
N SER A 134 -1.02 -7.60 4.59
CA SER A 134 -0.37 -8.90 4.42
C SER A 134 1.10 -8.76 4.00
N PRO A 135 2.05 -8.61 4.94
CA PRO A 135 3.43 -8.30 4.62
C PRO A 135 4.23 -9.49 4.11
N THR A 136 3.78 -10.72 4.32
CA THR A 136 4.53 -11.92 3.95
C THR A 136 3.72 -12.81 3.03
N GLY A 137 4.41 -13.66 2.28
CA GLY A 137 3.79 -14.65 1.42
C GLY A 137 4.65 -15.91 1.36
N TRP A 138 4.00 -17.08 1.37
CA TRP A 138 4.65 -18.38 1.29
C TRP A 138 4.05 -19.23 0.18
N LEU A 139 4.89 -20.07 -0.41
CA LEU A 139 4.50 -21.07 -1.39
C LEU A 139 4.59 -22.47 -0.80
N LEU A 140 3.59 -23.31 -1.08
CA LEU A 140 3.72 -24.75 -0.83
C LEU A 140 4.72 -25.36 -1.82
N LYS A 141 5.77 -25.93 -1.27
CA LYS A 141 6.85 -26.58 -2.01
C LYS A 141 6.51 -28.01 -2.44
N GLY A 142 5.35 -28.18 -3.05
CA GLY A 142 4.87 -29.48 -3.55
C GLY A 142 4.96 -29.59 -5.07
N LYS A 143 5.08 -30.83 -5.58
CA LYS A 143 5.27 -31.11 -7.02
C LYS A 143 4.10 -30.65 -7.91
N SER A 144 2.92 -30.43 -7.38
CA SER A 144 1.71 -30.19 -8.18
C SER A 144 0.84 -29.06 -7.66
N ARG A 145 1.23 -28.39 -6.59
CA ARG A 145 0.41 -27.36 -5.97
C ARG A 145 1.14 -26.02 -5.96
N ARG A 146 0.51 -25.06 -6.57
CA ARG A 146 0.87 -23.65 -6.53
C ARG A 146 -0.05 -22.93 -5.55
N ALA A 147 -0.02 -23.37 -4.31
CA ALA A 147 -0.74 -22.72 -3.26
C ALA A 147 0.17 -21.71 -2.57
N ALA A 148 -0.30 -20.50 -2.48
CA ALA A 148 0.36 -19.42 -1.77
C ALA A 148 -0.47 -19.04 -0.54
N PHE A 149 0.21 -18.56 0.49
CA PHE A 149 -0.39 -18.17 1.76
C PHE A 149 0.10 -16.79 2.16
N ASP A 150 -0.70 -16.12 2.93
CA ASP A 150 -0.33 -14.90 3.61
C ASP A 150 -0.39 -15.07 5.14
N ASP A 151 0.15 -14.12 5.87
CA ASP A 151 0.19 -14.12 7.32
C ASP A 151 -1.15 -13.75 7.98
N LEU A 152 -2.13 -13.30 7.20
CA LEU A 152 -3.49 -13.08 7.66
C LEU A 152 -4.35 -14.36 7.63
N GLY A 153 -3.77 -15.47 7.17
CA GLY A 153 -4.44 -16.77 7.12
C GLY A 153 -5.23 -17.01 5.84
N ASP A 154 -5.02 -16.23 4.81
CA ASP A 154 -5.57 -16.49 3.48
C ASP A 154 -4.65 -17.39 2.67
N GLY A 155 -5.23 -18.38 2.02
CA GLY A 155 -4.54 -19.26 1.07
C GLY A 155 -5.14 -19.14 -0.32
N TRP A 156 -4.30 -19.26 -1.33
CA TRP A 156 -4.65 -19.08 -2.72
C TRP A 156 -4.08 -20.20 -3.58
N ILE A 157 -4.89 -20.70 -4.51
CA ILE A 157 -4.42 -21.59 -5.58
C ILE A 157 -4.14 -20.72 -6.80
N LEU A 158 -2.89 -20.69 -7.23
CA LEU A 158 -2.43 -19.83 -8.30
C LEU A 158 -2.72 -20.44 -9.69
N PRO A 159 -3.24 -19.67 -10.66
CA PRO A 159 -3.48 -20.14 -12.02
C PRO A 159 -2.18 -20.34 -12.79
N LYS A 160 -2.24 -21.05 -13.90
CA LYS A 160 -1.13 -21.24 -14.87
C LYS A 160 -1.14 -20.31 -16.05
N THR A 161 -2.06 -19.36 -16.10
CA THR A 161 -2.22 -18.46 -17.26
C THR A 161 -2.17 -17.00 -16.83
N PRO A 162 -1.69 -16.10 -17.68
CA PRO A 162 -1.61 -14.67 -17.37
C PRO A 162 -2.96 -14.01 -17.13
N GLU A 163 -4.01 -14.58 -17.72
CA GLU A 163 -5.40 -14.10 -17.64
C GLU A 163 -6.13 -14.69 -16.44
N GLY A 164 -5.53 -15.72 -15.83
CA GLY A 164 -6.15 -16.45 -14.73
C GLY A 164 -6.33 -15.59 -13.50
N LYS A 165 -7.40 -15.88 -12.79
CA LYS A 165 -7.59 -15.40 -11.40
C LYS A 165 -7.15 -16.53 -10.47
N PRO A 166 -6.86 -16.24 -9.20
CA PRO A 166 -6.67 -17.30 -8.22
C PRO A 166 -7.83 -18.30 -8.27
N GLU A 167 -7.50 -19.58 -8.44
CA GLU A 167 -8.51 -20.64 -8.65
C GLU A 167 -9.32 -20.94 -7.39
N GLY A 168 -8.78 -20.61 -6.23
CA GLY A 168 -9.44 -20.79 -4.96
C GLY A 168 -8.85 -19.91 -3.89
N ARG A 169 -9.67 -19.57 -2.93
CA ARG A 169 -9.29 -18.92 -1.68
C ARG A 169 -9.74 -19.79 -0.52
N PHE A 170 -8.88 -20.00 0.45
CA PHE A 170 -9.22 -20.71 1.67
C PHE A 170 -8.64 -19.97 2.88
N ILE A 171 -9.31 -20.08 4.00
CA ILE A 171 -8.95 -19.35 5.23
C ILE A 171 -8.42 -20.35 6.24
N PHE A 172 -7.22 -20.11 6.74
CA PHE A 172 -6.58 -20.93 7.75
C PHE A 172 -7.01 -20.60 9.19
N SER A 173 -7.96 -19.73 9.40
CA SER A 173 -8.44 -19.33 10.75
C SER A 173 -8.87 -20.48 11.67
N LYS A 174 -8.91 -21.70 11.16
CA LYS A 174 -9.22 -22.92 11.91
C LYS A 174 -8.00 -23.78 12.26
N PHE A 175 -6.81 -23.39 11.86
CA PHE A 175 -5.60 -24.10 12.28
C PHE A 175 -5.18 -23.58 13.66
N PRO A 176 -5.33 -24.35 14.71
CA PRO A 176 -4.77 -23.98 16.00
C PRO A 176 -3.23 -23.97 15.85
N ASN A 177 -2.60 -22.89 16.29
CA ASN A 177 -1.15 -22.68 16.29
C ASN A 177 -0.54 -22.30 14.94
N MET A 178 -1.15 -21.41 14.18
CA MET A 178 -0.51 -20.78 13.01
C MET A 178 0.85 -20.14 13.34
N ASP A 179 1.01 -19.61 14.55
CA ASP A 179 2.29 -19.06 15.03
C ASP A 179 3.45 -20.06 15.00
N GLN A 180 3.16 -21.36 15.00
CA GLN A 180 4.20 -22.39 14.86
C GLN A 180 4.64 -22.61 13.40
N TYR A 181 3.84 -22.23 12.44
CA TYR A 181 4.13 -22.44 11.01
C TYR A 181 4.58 -21.14 10.32
N GLY A 182 4.36 -19.98 10.90
CA GLY A 182 4.83 -18.70 10.41
C GLY A 182 6.32 -18.46 10.58
N ALA A 183 7.04 -19.41 11.16
CA ALA A 183 8.49 -19.35 11.40
C ALA A 183 9.28 -20.38 10.58
N LEU A 184 8.69 -20.99 9.57
CA LEU A 184 9.36 -21.96 8.70
C LEU A 184 9.86 -21.33 7.43
#